data_e8af35303f9ffd5a63534bbd6bec7d20
#
_entry.id   e8af35303f9ffd5a63534bbd6bec7d20
#
_cell.length_a   1.000
_cell.length_b   1.000
_cell.length_c   1.000
_cell.angle_alpha   90.00
_cell.angle_beta   90.00
_cell.angle_gamma   90.00
#
_symmetry.space_group_name_H-M   'P 1'
#
loop_
_entity.id
_entity.type
_entity.pdbx_description
1 polymer ?
#
loop_
_entity_poly.entity_id
_entity_poly.type
_entity_poly.pdbx_seq_one_letter_code
_entity_poly.pdbx_strand_id
1 'polypeptide(L)'
;MVVNLAAGGREIGEKLAERLGIKLYDKELLQQAAKESGFCEEIFENHDEKPTSSFLYSLVMDTYSLNGYHSAPFLDMPLNHKVFLAQFDTIKKIAERESCVIVGRCADYALSDNPDCINIFIHADMDKRVKIISQRANITESKARDLIQKQDKQRASYYNYYTCLLYTSDAADE
;
A
#
# COMPACT_ATOMS: atom_id res chain seq x y z
N MET A 1 0.41 3.57 -9.13
CA MET A 1 1.74 4.23 -9.07
C MET A 1 2.56 3.60 -7.95
N VAL A 2 3.70 3.03 -8.26
CA VAL A 2 4.63 2.40 -7.30
C VAL A 2 5.75 3.39 -6.97
N VAL A 3 6.20 3.47 -5.70
CA VAL A 3 7.08 4.57 -5.28
C VAL A 3 8.10 4.11 -4.24
N ASN A 4 9.37 4.50 -4.42
CA ASN A 4 10.40 4.38 -3.39
C ASN A 4 10.23 5.46 -2.30
N LEU A 5 10.70 5.17 -1.08
CA LEU A 5 10.65 6.14 0.02
C LEU A 5 11.37 7.45 -0.38
N ALA A 6 10.73 8.58 -0.12
CA ALA A 6 11.24 9.93 -0.44
C ALA A 6 11.56 10.20 -1.93
N ALA A 7 11.02 9.39 -2.86
CA ALA A 7 11.13 9.69 -4.29
C ALA A 7 10.11 10.74 -4.78
N GLY A 8 9.32 11.34 -3.88
CA GLY A 8 8.33 12.37 -4.22
C GLY A 8 7.01 11.84 -4.80
N GLY A 9 6.80 10.54 -4.78
CA GLY A 9 5.66 9.91 -5.46
C GLY A 9 4.30 10.39 -4.98
N ARG A 10 4.13 10.65 -3.68
CA ARG A 10 2.88 11.21 -3.16
C ARG A 10 2.62 12.61 -3.70
N GLU A 11 3.62 13.48 -3.64
CA GLU A 11 3.52 14.86 -4.15
C GLU A 11 3.26 14.91 -5.66
N ILE A 12 3.85 13.97 -6.42
CA ILE A 12 3.60 13.81 -7.85
C ILE A 12 2.17 13.32 -8.07
N GLY A 13 1.72 12.35 -7.31
CA GLY A 13 0.35 11.84 -7.37
C GLY A 13 -0.70 12.90 -7.06
N GLU A 14 -0.48 13.71 -6.03
CA GLU A 14 -1.34 14.84 -5.66
C GLU A 14 -1.45 15.86 -6.81
N LYS A 15 -0.32 16.27 -7.37
CA LYS A 15 -0.30 17.21 -8.51
C LYS A 15 -0.95 16.62 -9.76
N LEU A 16 -0.78 15.33 -10.01
CA LEU A 16 -1.40 14.66 -11.14
C LEU A 16 -2.92 14.59 -10.97
N ALA A 17 -3.39 14.17 -9.79
CA ALA A 17 -4.81 14.11 -9.46
C ALA A 17 -5.48 15.49 -9.59
N GLU A 18 -4.84 16.53 -9.06
CA GLU A 18 -5.30 17.91 -9.17
C GLU A 18 -5.41 18.37 -10.63
N ARG A 19 -4.39 18.14 -11.45
CA ARG A 19 -4.38 18.53 -12.88
C ARG A 19 -5.45 17.83 -13.70
N LEU A 20 -5.76 16.58 -13.37
CA LEU A 20 -6.76 15.78 -14.06
C LEU A 20 -8.16 15.94 -13.48
N GLY A 21 -8.31 16.63 -12.34
CA GLY A 21 -9.58 16.78 -11.65
C GLY A 21 -10.15 15.47 -11.10
N ILE A 22 -9.27 14.52 -10.73
CA ILE A 22 -9.62 13.19 -10.22
C ILE A 22 -9.11 13.00 -8.80
N LYS A 23 -9.61 11.97 -8.10
CA LYS A 23 -9.20 11.71 -6.70
C LYS A 23 -7.84 11.02 -6.60
N LEU A 24 -7.15 11.31 -5.50
CA LEU A 24 -5.98 10.56 -5.06
C LEU A 24 -6.37 9.61 -3.92
N TYR A 25 -5.96 8.35 -4.04
CA TYR A 25 -6.11 7.32 -3.02
C TYR A 25 -4.75 6.86 -2.50
N ASP A 26 -4.49 7.13 -1.22
CA ASP A 26 -3.33 6.64 -0.44
C ASP A 26 -3.82 6.28 0.97
N LYS A 27 -3.76 7.23 1.90
CA LYS A 27 -4.26 7.05 3.27
C LYS A 27 -5.78 6.86 3.30
N GLU A 28 -6.50 7.55 2.44
CA GLU A 28 -7.96 7.45 2.31
C GLU A 28 -8.40 6.06 1.83
N LEU A 29 -7.60 5.39 0.99
CA LEU A 29 -7.85 4.02 0.56
C LEU A 29 -7.88 3.07 1.76
N LEU A 30 -6.93 3.24 2.70
CA LEU A 30 -6.89 2.44 3.92
C LEU A 30 -8.16 2.63 4.77
N GLN A 31 -8.58 3.86 4.94
CA GLN A 31 -9.79 4.18 5.71
C GLN A 31 -11.05 3.61 5.05
N GLN A 32 -11.14 3.71 3.74
CA GLN A 32 -12.26 3.13 3.01
C GLN A 32 -12.25 1.60 3.08
N ALA A 33 -11.10 0.95 2.90
CA ALA A 33 -10.94 -0.49 3.03
C ALA A 33 -11.31 -0.98 4.44
N ALA A 34 -10.90 -0.23 5.48
CA ALA A 34 -11.27 -0.51 6.86
C ALA A 34 -12.78 -0.49 7.08
N LYS A 35 -13.46 0.53 6.59
CA LYS A 35 -14.92 0.68 6.69
C LYS A 35 -15.68 -0.42 5.95
N GLU A 36 -15.26 -0.74 4.73
CA GLU A 36 -15.93 -1.75 3.89
C GLU A 36 -15.73 -3.18 4.39
N SER A 37 -14.59 -3.47 5.02
CA SER A 37 -14.27 -4.80 5.55
C SER A 37 -14.70 -5.03 7.00
N GLY A 38 -15.25 -4.00 7.68
CA GLY A 38 -15.65 -4.08 9.08
C GLY A 38 -14.49 -4.18 10.07
N PHE A 39 -13.25 -3.91 9.62
CA PHE A 39 -12.08 -3.80 10.49
C PHE A 39 -12.04 -2.44 11.16
N CYS A 40 -11.48 -2.40 12.37
CA CYS A 40 -11.12 -1.14 13.00
C CYS A 40 -9.99 -0.47 12.22
N GLU A 41 -10.11 0.83 11.97
CA GLU A 41 -9.14 1.65 11.23
C GLU A 41 -7.72 1.53 11.81
N GLU A 42 -7.59 1.43 13.12
CA GLU A 42 -6.33 1.26 13.84
C GLU A 42 -5.56 -0.01 13.45
N ILE A 43 -6.28 -1.08 13.09
CA ILE A 43 -5.68 -2.33 12.63
C ILE A 43 -5.00 -2.14 11.27
N PHE A 44 -5.63 -1.41 10.35
CA PHE A 44 -5.05 -1.12 9.04
C PHE A 44 -3.81 -0.22 9.14
N GLU A 45 -3.85 0.82 9.97
CA GLU A 45 -2.71 1.71 10.18
C GLU A 45 -1.48 0.99 10.75
N ASN A 46 -1.68 0.02 11.64
CA ASN A 46 -0.61 -0.72 12.29
C ASN A 46 -0.06 -1.89 11.46
N HIS A 47 -0.87 -2.46 10.56
CA HIS A 47 -0.53 -3.66 9.79
C HIS A 47 -0.30 -3.43 8.30
N ASP A 48 -0.46 -2.21 7.85
CA ASP A 48 -0.15 -1.84 6.49
C ASP A 48 1.38 -1.96 6.26
N GLU A 49 1.78 -2.94 5.46
CA GLU A 49 3.17 -3.30 5.18
C GLU A 49 3.99 -3.88 6.37
N LYS A 50 3.35 -4.40 7.46
CA LYS A 50 4.06 -5.03 8.59
C LYS A 50 3.64 -6.48 8.84
N PRO A 51 4.53 -7.34 9.38
CA PRO A 51 4.19 -8.69 9.84
C PRO A 51 3.30 -8.65 11.08
N THR A 52 2.38 -9.60 11.19
CA THR A 52 1.40 -9.73 12.29
C THR A 52 2.02 -10.06 13.64
N SER A 53 1.54 -9.42 14.72
CA SER A 53 1.72 -9.91 16.08
C SER A 53 0.51 -10.77 16.51
N SER A 54 0.77 -11.82 17.33
CA SER A 54 -0.21 -12.82 17.74
C SER A 54 -1.45 -12.25 18.48
N PHE A 55 -1.30 -11.11 19.14
CA PHE A 55 -2.37 -10.46 19.92
C PHE A 55 -3.49 -9.87 19.04
N LEU A 56 -3.10 -9.26 17.91
CA LEU A 56 -4.08 -8.66 16.98
C LEU A 56 -4.86 -9.71 16.19
N TYR A 57 -4.29 -10.91 16.04
CA TYR A 57 -4.99 -12.03 15.43
C TYR A 57 -6.24 -12.43 16.25
N SER A 58 -6.15 -12.49 17.58
CA SER A 58 -7.28 -12.85 18.42
C SER A 58 -8.39 -11.80 18.44
N LEU A 59 -8.02 -10.51 18.40
CA LEU A 59 -8.98 -9.40 18.38
C LEU A 59 -9.83 -9.38 17.09
N VAL A 60 -9.20 -9.70 15.97
CA VAL A 60 -9.88 -9.74 14.66
C VAL A 60 -10.80 -10.94 14.56
N MET A 61 -10.43 -12.09 15.13
CA MET A 61 -11.27 -13.28 15.13
C MET A 61 -12.60 -13.04 15.86
N ASP A 62 -12.60 -12.29 16.97
CA ASP A 62 -13.82 -11.91 17.70
C ASP A 62 -14.74 -11.00 16.86
N THR A 63 -14.15 -10.05 16.12
CA THR A 63 -14.92 -9.09 15.30
C THR A 63 -15.57 -9.76 14.09
N TYR A 64 -14.90 -10.75 13.46
CA TYR A 64 -15.47 -11.50 12.33
C TYR A 64 -16.60 -12.43 12.73
N SER A 65 -16.57 -13.01 13.93
CA SER A 65 -17.65 -13.84 14.47
C SER A 65 -18.96 -13.07 14.62
N LEU A 66 -18.88 -11.76 14.87
CA LEU A 66 -20.05 -10.89 15.07
C LEU A 66 -20.69 -10.41 13.75
N ASN A 67 -19.95 -10.36 12.64
CA ASN A 67 -20.41 -9.80 11.38
C ASN A 67 -20.88 -10.82 10.31
N GLY A 68 -21.04 -12.11 10.68
CA GLY A 68 -21.71 -13.11 9.83
C GLY A 68 -20.91 -13.62 8.62
N TYR A 69 -19.61 -13.37 8.51
CA TYR A 69 -18.75 -13.96 7.50
C TYR A 69 -18.32 -15.38 7.89
N HIS A 70 -19.25 -16.32 7.78
CA HIS A 70 -19.05 -17.75 8.14
C HIS A 70 -18.48 -18.58 6.98
N SER A 71 -17.44 -18.14 6.29
CA SER A 71 -16.69 -19.05 5.42
C SER A 71 -15.45 -19.54 6.14
N ALA A 72 -15.42 -20.81 6.50
CA ALA A 72 -14.35 -21.46 7.25
C ALA A 72 -12.90 -21.18 6.73
N PRO A 73 -12.64 -21.05 5.40
CA PRO A 73 -11.31 -20.73 4.89
C PRO A 73 -10.80 -19.33 5.25
N PHE A 74 -11.72 -18.37 5.50
CA PHE A 74 -11.35 -17.00 5.81
C PHE A 74 -10.99 -16.82 7.29
N LEU A 75 -11.49 -17.65 8.18
CA LEU A 75 -11.20 -17.60 9.60
C LEU A 75 -9.76 -17.93 9.94
N ASP A 76 -9.15 -18.85 9.19
CA ASP A 76 -7.78 -19.36 9.44
C ASP A 76 -6.67 -18.53 8.76
N MET A 77 -7.05 -17.49 8.01
CA MET A 77 -6.12 -16.67 7.25
C MET A 77 -5.42 -15.63 8.14
N PRO A 78 -4.09 -15.45 8.03
CA PRO A 78 -3.35 -14.42 8.74
C PRO A 78 -3.91 -13.00 8.50
N LEU A 79 -3.83 -12.13 9.52
CA LEU A 79 -4.41 -10.79 9.47
C LEU A 79 -3.90 -9.93 8.31
N ASN A 80 -2.59 -9.97 8.05
CA ASN A 80 -1.98 -9.25 6.92
C ASN A 80 -2.55 -9.67 5.56
N HIS A 81 -2.91 -10.95 5.38
CA HIS A 81 -3.60 -11.42 4.18
C HIS A 81 -5.02 -10.86 4.07
N LYS A 82 -5.76 -10.82 5.19
CA LYS A 82 -7.10 -10.23 5.23
C LYS A 82 -7.07 -8.74 4.88
N VAL A 83 -6.10 -8.01 5.43
CA VAL A 83 -5.86 -6.60 5.10
C VAL A 83 -5.54 -6.42 3.60
N PHE A 84 -4.65 -7.25 3.07
CA PHE A 84 -4.31 -7.21 1.65
C PHE A 84 -5.53 -7.46 0.75
N LEU A 85 -6.32 -8.50 1.03
CA LEU A 85 -7.52 -8.83 0.24
C LEU A 85 -8.57 -7.71 0.32
N ALA A 86 -8.78 -7.14 1.50
CA ALA A 86 -9.70 -6.01 1.66
C ALA A 86 -9.26 -4.78 0.86
N GLN A 87 -7.97 -4.47 0.85
CA GLN A 87 -7.41 -3.40 0.02
C GLN A 87 -7.54 -3.73 -1.48
N PHE A 88 -7.25 -4.95 -1.87
CA PHE A 88 -7.35 -5.42 -3.25
C PHE A 88 -8.77 -5.26 -3.81
N ASP A 89 -9.78 -5.73 -3.07
CA ASP A 89 -11.18 -5.60 -3.46
C ASP A 89 -11.64 -4.13 -3.50
N THR A 90 -11.17 -3.32 -2.53
CA THR A 90 -11.48 -1.89 -2.49
C THR A 90 -10.89 -1.16 -3.69
N ILE A 91 -9.65 -1.47 -4.08
CA ILE A 91 -9.00 -0.91 -5.28
C ILE A 91 -9.82 -1.20 -6.53
N LYS A 92 -10.25 -2.45 -6.73
CA LYS A 92 -11.10 -2.83 -7.88
C LYS A 92 -12.41 -2.06 -7.90
N LYS A 93 -13.13 -2.03 -6.79
CA LYS A 93 -14.39 -1.28 -6.66
C LYS A 93 -14.24 0.22 -6.92
N ILE A 94 -13.14 0.83 -6.48
CA ILE A 94 -12.87 2.26 -6.76
C ILE A 94 -12.63 2.47 -8.24
N ALA A 95 -11.78 1.66 -8.87
CA ALA A 95 -11.44 1.78 -10.28
C ALA A 95 -12.65 1.54 -11.22
N GLU A 96 -13.62 0.73 -10.82
CA GLU A 96 -14.87 0.53 -11.54
C GLU A 96 -15.81 1.75 -11.47
N ARG A 97 -15.72 2.53 -10.39
CA ARG A 97 -16.63 3.65 -10.14
C ARG A 97 -16.16 4.98 -10.68
N GLU A 98 -14.84 5.22 -10.67
CA GLU A 98 -14.29 6.53 -10.98
C GLU A 98 -12.84 6.46 -11.45
N SER A 99 -12.43 7.42 -12.27
CA SER A 99 -11.04 7.65 -12.59
C SER A 99 -10.29 8.18 -11.36
N CYS A 100 -9.12 7.63 -11.05
CA CYS A 100 -8.38 8.00 -9.86
C CYS A 100 -6.88 7.78 -9.99
N VAL A 101 -6.11 8.39 -9.10
CA VAL A 101 -4.69 8.11 -8.89
C VAL A 101 -4.55 7.28 -7.62
N ILE A 102 -3.95 6.10 -7.70
CA ILE A 102 -3.70 5.24 -6.54
C ILE A 102 -2.20 5.14 -6.29
N VAL A 103 -1.77 5.33 -5.04
CA VAL A 103 -0.36 5.30 -4.64
C VAL A 103 -0.04 4.06 -3.82
N GLY A 104 0.74 3.14 -4.39
CA GLY A 104 1.20 1.91 -3.73
C GLY A 104 0.12 0.84 -3.59
N ARG A 105 0.20 0.01 -2.54
CA ARG A 105 -0.78 -1.03 -2.15
C ARG A 105 -0.95 -2.16 -3.17
N CYS A 106 0.06 -2.42 -3.99
CA CYS A 106 -0.02 -3.37 -5.09
C CYS A 106 -1.22 -3.09 -6.03
N ALA A 107 -1.56 -1.80 -6.24
CA ALA A 107 -2.68 -1.42 -7.08
C ALA A 107 -2.47 -1.79 -8.54
N ASP A 108 -1.24 -1.76 -9.02
CA ASP A 108 -0.80 -2.25 -10.32
C ASP A 108 -1.16 -3.74 -10.51
N TYR A 109 -0.93 -4.55 -9.49
CA TYR A 109 -1.31 -5.96 -9.50
C TYR A 109 -2.85 -6.15 -9.41
N ALA A 110 -3.51 -5.38 -8.54
CA ALA A 110 -4.96 -5.45 -8.40
C ALA A 110 -5.71 -5.07 -9.69
N LEU A 111 -5.12 -4.20 -10.52
CA LEU A 111 -5.68 -3.69 -11.76
C LEU A 111 -4.97 -4.23 -13.01
N SER A 112 -4.21 -5.32 -12.90
CA SER A 112 -3.46 -5.92 -14.02
C SER A 112 -4.32 -6.26 -15.23
N ASP A 113 -5.58 -6.63 -14.99
CA ASP A 113 -6.53 -6.99 -16.05
C ASP A 113 -7.31 -5.77 -16.60
N ASN A 114 -7.07 -4.57 -16.06
CA ASN A 114 -7.76 -3.36 -16.49
C ASN A 114 -6.95 -2.66 -17.61
N PRO A 115 -7.44 -2.65 -18.87
CA PRO A 115 -6.72 -2.05 -19.99
C PRO A 115 -6.58 -0.54 -19.90
N ASP A 116 -7.41 0.13 -19.10
CA ASP A 116 -7.39 1.58 -18.88
C ASP A 116 -6.44 1.99 -17.73
N CYS A 117 -5.72 1.03 -17.13
CA CYS A 117 -4.79 1.29 -16.05
C CYS A 117 -3.40 1.64 -16.58
N ILE A 118 -2.87 2.79 -16.14
CA ILE A 118 -1.49 3.22 -16.44
C ILE A 118 -0.64 3.02 -15.19
N ASN A 119 0.37 2.16 -15.30
CA ASN A 119 1.32 1.88 -14.23
C ASN A 119 2.54 2.79 -14.32
N ILE A 120 2.86 3.49 -13.23
CA ILE A 120 3.99 4.41 -13.15
C ILE A 120 4.85 4.05 -11.94
N PHE A 121 6.13 3.78 -12.17
CA PHE A 121 7.13 3.58 -11.14
C PHE A 121 7.94 4.87 -10.91
N ILE A 122 7.94 5.39 -9.68
CA ILE A 122 8.69 6.60 -9.32
C ILE A 122 9.87 6.24 -8.44
N HIS A 123 11.06 6.55 -8.89
CA HIS A 123 12.31 6.38 -8.16
C HIS A 123 13.12 7.68 -8.14
N ALA A 124 14.08 7.76 -7.23
CA ALA A 124 15.06 8.85 -7.17
C ALA A 124 16.39 8.34 -6.62
N ASP A 125 17.47 9.06 -6.98
CA ASP A 125 18.81 8.72 -6.51
C ASP A 125 18.91 8.70 -4.99
N MET A 126 19.64 7.73 -4.46
CA MET A 126 19.78 7.52 -3.02
C MET A 126 20.23 8.78 -2.28
N ASP A 127 21.21 9.51 -2.82
CA ASP A 127 21.77 10.70 -2.16
C ASP A 127 20.75 11.85 -2.06
N LYS A 128 19.90 12.01 -3.08
CA LYS A 128 18.79 12.99 -3.03
C LYS A 128 17.76 12.59 -1.97
N ARG A 129 17.41 11.32 -1.91
CA ARG A 129 16.46 10.77 -0.93
C ARG A 129 16.99 10.90 0.50
N VAL A 130 18.28 10.62 0.71
CA VAL A 130 18.95 10.78 2.01
C VAL A 130 18.87 12.21 2.51
N LYS A 131 19.16 13.20 1.66
CA LYS A 131 19.05 14.61 2.03
C LYS A 131 17.62 15.00 2.43
N ILE A 132 16.63 14.54 1.67
CA ILE A 132 15.22 14.81 1.98
C ILE A 132 14.83 14.22 3.35
N ILE A 133 15.18 12.96 3.61
CA ILE A 133 14.83 12.29 4.87
C ILE A 133 15.59 12.86 6.05
N SER A 134 16.89 13.15 5.90
CA SER A 134 17.70 13.74 6.96
C SER A 134 17.14 15.09 7.43
N GLN A 135 16.71 15.92 6.49
CA GLN A 135 16.09 17.21 6.77
C GLN A 135 14.69 17.07 7.39
N ARG A 136 13.81 16.24 6.80
CA ARG A 136 12.44 16.06 7.29
C ARG A 136 12.37 15.44 8.69
N ALA A 137 13.24 14.46 8.97
CA ALA A 137 13.25 13.75 10.25
C ALA A 137 14.25 14.30 11.27
N ASN A 138 15.05 15.32 10.90
CA ASN A 138 16.11 15.88 11.70
C ASN A 138 17.09 14.81 12.24
N ILE A 139 17.58 13.95 11.35
CA ILE A 139 18.52 12.87 11.64
C ILE A 139 19.76 12.98 10.75
N THR A 140 20.84 12.27 11.13
CA THR A 140 22.06 12.22 10.32
C THR A 140 21.83 11.52 8.99
N GLU A 141 22.61 11.87 7.96
CA GLU A 141 22.52 11.23 6.64
C GLU A 141 22.75 9.72 6.70
N SER A 142 23.63 9.23 7.58
CA SER A 142 23.84 7.80 7.79
C SER A 142 22.57 7.11 8.27
N LYS A 143 21.91 7.65 9.31
CA LYS A 143 20.64 7.12 9.81
C LYS A 143 19.52 7.23 8.76
N ALA A 144 19.51 8.30 7.98
CA ALA A 144 18.55 8.44 6.89
C ALA A 144 18.73 7.37 5.81
N ARG A 145 19.98 7.06 5.44
CA ARG A 145 20.32 5.98 4.49
C ARG A 145 19.85 4.62 4.99
N ASP A 146 20.14 4.28 6.24
CA ASP A 146 19.71 3.02 6.85
C ASP A 146 18.18 2.90 6.89
N LEU A 147 17.50 4.00 7.22
CA LEU A 147 16.04 4.06 7.24
C LEU A 147 15.44 3.82 5.84
N ILE A 148 16.00 4.47 4.82
CA ILE A 148 15.56 4.31 3.43
C ILE A 148 15.73 2.87 2.97
N GLN A 149 16.92 2.28 3.17
CA GLN A 149 17.20 0.91 2.78
C GLN A 149 16.26 -0.09 3.46
N LYS A 150 16.02 0.10 4.77
CA LYS A 150 15.10 -0.75 5.54
C LYS A 150 13.68 -0.67 4.99
N GLN A 151 13.20 0.52 4.71
CA GLN A 151 11.83 0.73 4.22
C GLN A 151 11.65 0.25 2.77
N ASP A 152 12.62 0.50 1.89
CA ASP A 152 12.57 -0.01 0.52
C ASP A 152 12.59 -1.54 0.50
N LYS A 153 13.44 -2.17 1.33
CA LYS A 153 13.46 -3.62 1.48
C LYS A 153 12.12 -4.17 2.00
N GLN A 154 11.51 -3.50 2.97
CA GLN A 154 10.20 -3.89 3.51
C GLN A 154 9.11 -3.82 2.43
N ARG A 155 9.07 -2.74 1.65
CA ARG A 155 8.12 -2.57 0.55
C ARG A 155 8.32 -3.60 -0.56
N ALA A 156 9.58 -3.82 -0.96
CA ALA A 156 9.91 -4.85 -1.94
C ALA A 156 9.48 -6.24 -1.46
N SER A 157 9.75 -6.58 -0.20
CA SER A 157 9.34 -7.87 0.37
C SER A 157 7.83 -8.03 0.41
N TYR A 158 7.09 -6.96 0.77
CA TYR A 158 5.64 -6.95 0.76
C TYR A 158 5.09 -7.16 -0.65
N TYR A 159 5.56 -6.38 -1.61
CA TYR A 159 5.14 -6.47 -3.01
C TYR A 159 5.43 -7.86 -3.59
N ASN A 160 6.66 -8.34 -3.49
CA ASN A 160 7.07 -9.64 -4.03
C ASN A 160 6.28 -10.80 -3.42
N TYR A 161 5.95 -10.70 -2.13
CA TYR A 161 5.19 -11.73 -1.43
C TYR A 161 3.74 -11.84 -1.94
N TYR A 162 3.07 -10.71 -2.15
CA TYR A 162 1.66 -10.71 -2.53
C TYR A 162 1.42 -10.79 -4.03
N THR A 163 2.33 -10.31 -4.85
CA THR A 163 2.16 -10.27 -6.30
C THR A 163 2.90 -11.38 -7.03
N CYS A 164 3.88 -12.02 -6.38
CA CYS A 164 4.86 -12.93 -7.01
C CYS A 164 5.69 -12.25 -8.11
N LEU A 165 5.64 -10.93 -8.22
CA LEU A 165 6.41 -10.11 -9.16
C LEU A 165 7.60 -9.46 -8.45
N LEU A 166 8.62 -9.05 -9.23
CA LEU A 166 9.75 -8.33 -8.68
C LEU A 166 9.43 -6.83 -8.55
N TYR A 167 9.75 -6.27 -7.39
CA TYR A 167 9.65 -4.84 -7.15
C TYR A 167 10.87 -4.13 -7.76
N THR A 168 10.83 -3.90 -9.06
CA THR A 168 11.92 -3.29 -9.82
C THR A 168 11.41 -2.22 -10.78
N SER A 169 12.31 -1.33 -11.21
CA SER A 169 12.01 -0.35 -12.25
C SER A 169 11.76 -1.00 -13.62
N ASP A 170 12.27 -2.21 -13.82
CA ASP A 170 12.17 -2.92 -15.10
C ASP A 170 10.75 -3.43 -15.39
N ALA A 171 9.91 -3.55 -14.36
CA ALA A 171 8.50 -3.91 -14.50
C ALA A 171 7.62 -2.81 -15.15
N ALA A 172 8.16 -1.62 -15.36
CA ALA A 172 7.44 -0.51 -16.01
C ALA A 172 7.68 -0.43 -17.51
N ASP A 173 8.60 -1.24 -18.05
CA ASP A 173 9.01 -1.19 -19.46
C ASP A 173 8.45 -2.36 -20.29
N GLU A 174 7.61 -3.24 -19.72
CA GLU A 174 6.85 -4.28 -20.41
C GLU A 174 5.36 -3.90 -20.49
#